data_b42f3a4b9c539119e2d60037855917b2
#
_entry.id   b42f3a4b9c539119e2d60037855917b2
#
_cell.length_a   1.000
_cell.length_b   1.000
_cell.length_c   1.000
_cell.angle_alpha   90.00
_cell.angle_beta   90.00
_cell.angle_gamma   90.00
#
_symmetry.space_group_name_H-M   'P 1'
#
loop_
_entity.id
_entity.type
_entity.pdbx_description
1 polymer ?
#
loop_
_entity_poly.entity_id
_entity_poly.type
_entity_poly.pdbx_seq_one_letter_code
_entity_poly.pdbx_strand_id
1 'polypeptide(L)'
;KKPAVKEIVKKRNFWALAITRFLADPAWGTLSFWMPLYLINVMHLPLKEIAMFAWLPFLAADFGCVAGGFLAKFFMEKMHMTTINARRCSFTIGAVLMISIGFVSITTNPYVAIALMSIGGFAHQTLSTVVITMSADLFKKNEVATVAGLAGSAAWMGQLSFNLFMGALVAIIGYGPFFIALSLFDIIGAIILWVLIKDPEKHHPPMTEQPLASHR
;
A
#
# COMPACT_ATOMS: atom_id res chain seq x y z
N LYS A 1 2.69 1.41 30.34
CA LYS A 1 1.53 2.32 30.19
C LYS A 1 1.14 2.37 28.74
N LYS A 2 -0.17 2.31 28.42
CA LYS A 2 -0.66 2.55 27.06
C LYS A 2 -0.42 4.02 26.71
N PRO A 3 0.14 4.34 25.53
CA PRO A 3 0.34 5.72 25.12
C PRO A 3 -1.02 6.40 24.92
N ALA A 4 -1.10 7.68 25.27
CA ALA A 4 -2.29 8.45 24.96
C ALA A 4 -2.39 8.65 23.44
N VAL A 5 -3.56 8.38 22.85
CA VAL A 5 -3.83 8.62 21.41
C VAL A 5 -3.39 10.03 21.01
N LYS A 6 -3.63 11.01 21.89
CA LYS A 6 -3.24 12.42 21.70
C LYS A 6 -1.72 12.61 21.46
N GLU A 7 -0.88 11.75 22.02
CA GLU A 7 0.59 11.83 21.81
C GLU A 7 0.99 11.23 20.45
N ILE A 8 0.29 10.19 20.01
CA ILE A 8 0.53 9.55 18.72
C ILE A 8 0.17 10.48 17.57
N VAL A 9 -1.01 11.10 17.60
CA VAL A 9 -1.46 12.01 16.55
C VAL A 9 -0.64 13.30 16.43
N LYS A 10 0.19 13.62 17.40
CA LYS A 10 1.15 14.74 17.30
C LYS A 10 2.41 14.36 16.51
N LYS A 11 2.66 13.07 16.31
CA LYS A 11 3.89 12.60 15.63
C LYS A 11 3.75 12.70 14.12
N ARG A 12 4.71 13.34 13.47
CA ARG A 12 4.76 13.49 12.01
C ARG A 12 4.75 12.13 11.28
N ASN A 13 5.49 11.15 11.81
CA ASN A 13 5.56 9.80 11.24
C ASN A 13 4.19 9.10 11.25
N PHE A 14 3.33 9.38 12.24
CA PHE A 14 1.97 8.86 12.26
C PHE A 14 1.16 9.35 11.05
N TRP A 15 1.18 10.64 10.79
CA TRP A 15 0.46 11.21 9.64
C TRP A 15 1.00 10.72 8.31
N ALA A 16 2.31 10.51 8.20
CA ALA A 16 2.87 9.89 7.00
C ALA A 16 2.25 8.52 6.70
N LEU A 17 2.13 7.66 7.73
CA LEU A 17 1.51 6.34 7.56
C LEU A 17 -0.01 6.43 7.35
N ALA A 18 -0.71 7.26 8.12
CA ALA A 18 -2.16 7.38 8.05
C ALA A 18 -2.63 7.91 6.70
N ILE A 19 -2.01 8.97 6.17
CA ILE A 19 -2.37 9.56 4.88
C ILE A 19 -2.00 8.60 3.74
N THR A 20 -0.82 7.97 3.80
CA THR A 20 -0.43 6.99 2.79
C THR A 20 -1.42 5.83 2.73
N ARG A 21 -1.86 5.30 3.86
CA ARG A 21 -2.87 4.24 3.90
C ARG A 21 -4.24 4.70 3.45
N PHE A 22 -4.64 5.92 3.80
CA PHE A 22 -5.89 6.52 3.32
C PHE A 22 -5.93 6.59 1.78
N LEU A 23 -4.80 6.88 1.14
CA LEU A 23 -4.68 6.95 -0.32
C LEU A 23 -4.54 5.57 -0.98
N ALA A 24 -3.85 4.63 -0.36
CA ALA A 24 -3.55 3.33 -0.95
C ALA A 24 -4.73 2.33 -0.89
N ASP A 25 -5.44 2.25 0.24
CA ASP A 25 -6.46 1.22 0.47
C ASP A 25 -7.70 1.31 -0.44
N PRO A 26 -8.10 2.45 -1.04
CA PRO A 26 -9.14 2.50 -2.08
C PRO A 26 -8.94 1.51 -3.24
N ALA A 27 -7.70 1.21 -3.61
CA ALA A 27 -7.39 0.23 -4.64
C ALA A 27 -7.90 -1.18 -4.29
N TRP A 28 -7.77 -1.60 -3.04
CA TRP A 28 -8.29 -2.88 -2.57
C TRP A 28 -9.81 -2.95 -2.65
N GLY A 29 -10.50 -1.90 -2.23
CA GLY A 29 -11.96 -1.80 -2.34
C GLY A 29 -12.43 -1.86 -3.80
N THR A 30 -11.72 -1.19 -4.69
CA THR A 30 -12.04 -1.20 -6.12
C THR A 30 -11.86 -2.60 -6.73
N LEU A 31 -10.76 -3.28 -6.45
CA LEU A 31 -10.55 -4.66 -6.90
C LEU A 31 -11.59 -5.62 -6.32
N SER A 32 -12.00 -5.43 -5.06
CA SER A 32 -12.94 -6.35 -4.39
C SER A 32 -14.38 -6.16 -4.83
N PHE A 33 -14.84 -4.93 -5.04
CA PHE A 33 -16.25 -4.63 -5.26
C PHE A 33 -16.55 -4.18 -6.68
N TRP A 34 -15.69 -3.40 -7.31
CA TRP A 34 -15.97 -2.78 -8.60
C TRP A 34 -15.40 -3.55 -9.80
N MET A 35 -14.36 -4.36 -9.61
CA MET A 35 -13.79 -5.15 -10.70
C MET A 35 -14.82 -6.10 -11.34
N PRO A 36 -15.59 -6.90 -10.59
CA PRO A 36 -16.59 -7.77 -11.20
C PRO A 36 -17.65 -6.98 -11.97
N LEU A 37 -18.11 -5.85 -11.42
CA LEU A 37 -19.09 -4.97 -12.08
C LEU A 37 -18.53 -4.34 -13.35
N TYR A 38 -17.26 -3.93 -13.35
CA TYR A 38 -16.57 -3.42 -14.52
C TYR A 38 -16.49 -4.48 -15.64
N LEU A 39 -16.10 -5.70 -15.28
CA LEU A 39 -15.99 -6.80 -16.25
C LEU A 39 -17.34 -7.17 -16.85
N ILE A 40 -18.44 -7.10 -16.06
CA ILE A 40 -19.81 -7.36 -16.57
C ILE A 40 -20.30 -6.19 -17.42
N ASN A 41 -20.29 -4.98 -16.87
CA ASN A 41 -21.02 -3.85 -17.44
C ASN A 41 -20.27 -3.16 -18.59
N VAL A 42 -18.94 -3.18 -18.57
CA VAL A 42 -18.11 -2.47 -19.54
C VAL A 42 -17.43 -3.43 -20.52
N MET A 43 -16.89 -4.54 -20.00
CA MET A 43 -16.20 -5.53 -20.82
C MET A 43 -17.13 -6.62 -21.39
N HIS A 44 -18.40 -6.65 -20.93
CA HIS A 44 -19.43 -7.63 -21.31
C HIS A 44 -18.96 -9.09 -21.17
N LEU A 45 -18.11 -9.36 -20.19
CA LEU A 45 -17.59 -10.69 -19.92
C LEU A 45 -18.69 -11.57 -19.30
N PRO A 46 -18.93 -12.79 -19.81
CA PRO A 46 -19.91 -13.71 -19.23
C PRO A 46 -19.58 -14.06 -17.78
N LEU A 47 -20.60 -14.19 -16.94
CA LEU A 47 -20.43 -14.48 -15.50
C LEU A 47 -19.59 -15.76 -15.26
N LYS A 48 -19.70 -16.76 -16.13
CA LYS A 48 -18.90 -17.99 -16.06
C LYS A 48 -17.39 -17.70 -16.20
N GLU A 49 -17.01 -16.81 -17.11
CA GLU A 49 -15.61 -16.44 -17.34
C GLU A 49 -15.09 -15.55 -16.19
N ILE A 50 -15.94 -14.67 -15.66
CA ILE A 50 -15.58 -13.89 -14.47
C ILE A 50 -15.29 -14.82 -13.30
N ALA A 51 -16.14 -15.82 -13.05
CA ALA A 51 -15.90 -16.81 -12.01
C ALA A 51 -14.61 -17.61 -12.20
N MET A 52 -14.19 -17.81 -13.46
CA MET A 52 -12.94 -18.51 -13.79
C MET A 52 -11.68 -17.66 -13.60
N PHE A 53 -11.75 -16.34 -13.74
CA PHE A 53 -10.56 -15.50 -13.82
C PHE A 53 -10.49 -14.37 -12.79
N ALA A 54 -11.61 -13.95 -12.18
CA ALA A 54 -11.64 -12.81 -11.25
C ALA A 54 -10.91 -13.05 -9.92
N TRP A 55 -10.50 -14.26 -9.61
CA TRP A 55 -9.67 -14.60 -8.46
C TRP A 55 -8.18 -14.35 -8.69
N LEU A 56 -7.73 -14.25 -9.95
CA LEU A 56 -6.32 -14.05 -10.29
C LEU A 56 -5.69 -12.80 -9.66
N PRO A 57 -6.34 -11.61 -9.64
CA PRO A 57 -5.81 -10.45 -8.95
C PRO A 57 -5.58 -10.67 -7.44
N PHE A 58 -6.42 -11.48 -6.79
CA PHE A 58 -6.28 -11.80 -5.37
C PHE A 58 -5.12 -12.77 -5.12
N LEU A 59 -4.98 -13.79 -5.98
CA LEU A 59 -3.80 -14.67 -5.91
C LEU A 59 -2.50 -13.89 -6.17
N ALA A 60 -2.50 -12.99 -7.14
CA ALA A 60 -1.36 -12.12 -7.40
C ALA A 60 -1.05 -11.22 -6.19
N ALA A 61 -2.08 -10.76 -5.48
CA ALA A 61 -1.95 -9.99 -4.25
C ALA A 61 -1.27 -10.80 -3.13
N ASP A 62 -1.58 -12.09 -2.97
CA ASP A 62 -0.91 -12.94 -1.99
C ASP A 62 0.59 -13.03 -2.27
N PHE A 63 0.98 -13.20 -3.53
CA PHE A 63 2.40 -13.14 -3.93
C PHE A 63 3.00 -11.75 -3.69
N GLY A 64 2.25 -10.69 -3.90
CA GLY A 64 2.66 -9.32 -3.61
C GLY A 64 2.96 -9.10 -2.13
N CYS A 65 2.15 -9.67 -1.23
CA CYS A 65 2.37 -9.61 0.21
C CYS A 65 3.74 -10.20 0.60
N VAL A 66 4.06 -11.36 0.03
CA VAL A 66 5.36 -12.03 0.26
C VAL A 66 6.50 -11.22 -0.37
N ALA A 67 6.30 -10.74 -1.60
CA ALA A 67 7.29 -9.96 -2.35
C ALA A 67 7.67 -8.66 -1.62
N GLY A 68 6.73 -7.98 -0.97
CA GLY A 68 6.98 -6.76 -0.19
C GLY A 68 8.00 -6.97 0.94
N GLY A 69 7.89 -8.09 1.65
CA GLY A 69 8.84 -8.49 2.69
C GLY A 69 10.23 -8.81 2.13
N PHE A 70 10.27 -9.63 1.07
CA PHE A 70 11.54 -9.99 0.42
C PHE A 70 12.25 -8.81 -0.21
N LEU A 71 11.50 -7.90 -0.84
CA LEU A 71 12.06 -6.72 -1.49
C LEU A 71 12.72 -5.79 -0.46
N ALA A 72 12.08 -5.56 0.67
CA ALA A 72 12.65 -4.78 1.74
C ALA A 72 13.92 -5.44 2.31
N LYS A 73 13.88 -6.77 2.53
CA LYS A 73 15.05 -7.55 2.96
C LYS A 73 16.21 -7.44 1.95
N PHE A 74 15.93 -7.58 0.67
CA PHE A 74 16.92 -7.44 -0.39
C PHE A 74 17.62 -6.07 -0.35
N PHE A 75 16.87 -4.98 -0.21
CA PHE A 75 17.46 -3.65 -0.09
C PHE A 75 18.31 -3.48 1.16
N MET A 76 17.91 -4.06 2.29
CA MET A 76 18.72 -4.01 3.52
C MET A 76 20.01 -4.81 3.38
N GLU A 77 19.95 -6.06 2.90
CA GLU A 77 21.08 -6.98 2.88
C GLU A 77 22.06 -6.75 1.71
N LYS A 78 21.53 -6.48 0.51
CA LYS A 78 22.36 -6.35 -0.70
C LYS A 78 22.77 -4.91 -1.01
N MET A 79 21.91 -3.96 -0.68
CA MET A 79 22.18 -2.54 -0.95
C MET A 79 22.57 -1.75 0.32
N HIS A 80 22.67 -2.44 1.47
CA HIS A 80 23.05 -1.84 2.76
C HIS A 80 22.23 -0.60 3.13
N MET A 81 20.94 -0.59 2.77
CA MET A 81 20.03 0.50 3.10
C MET A 81 19.57 0.41 4.55
N THR A 82 19.29 1.57 5.17
CA THR A 82 18.58 1.60 6.45
C THR A 82 17.20 0.97 6.29
N THR A 83 16.64 0.40 7.37
CA THR A 83 15.34 -0.25 7.38
C THR A 83 14.26 0.64 6.75
N ILE A 84 14.22 1.92 7.14
CA ILE A 84 13.21 2.86 6.64
C ILE A 84 13.39 3.16 5.15
N ASN A 85 14.63 3.35 4.67
CA ASN A 85 14.87 3.58 3.25
C ASN A 85 14.54 2.35 2.39
N ALA A 86 14.87 1.15 2.87
CA ALA A 86 14.49 -0.11 2.21
C ALA A 86 12.96 -0.24 2.08
N ARG A 87 12.21 0.13 3.15
CA ARG A 87 10.74 0.16 3.12
C ARG A 87 10.21 1.19 2.10
N ARG A 88 10.76 2.40 2.09
CA ARG A 88 10.38 3.44 1.11
C ARG A 88 10.63 3.00 -0.33
N CYS A 89 11.78 2.41 -0.63
CA CYS A 89 12.10 1.89 -1.96
C CYS A 89 11.11 0.79 -2.37
N SER A 90 10.82 -0.16 -1.47
CA SER A 90 9.87 -1.24 -1.73
C SER A 90 8.46 -0.71 -1.97
N PHE A 91 8.02 0.28 -1.19
CA PHE A 91 6.74 0.96 -1.41
C PHE A 91 6.71 1.67 -2.77
N THR A 92 7.78 2.38 -3.12
CA THR A 92 7.88 3.11 -4.39
C THR A 92 7.79 2.17 -5.59
N ILE A 93 8.40 0.99 -5.54
CA ILE A 93 8.27 -0.03 -6.59
C ILE A 93 6.81 -0.49 -6.70
N GLY A 94 6.14 -0.77 -5.59
CA GLY A 94 4.71 -1.10 -5.59
C GLY A 94 3.88 0.04 -6.20
N ALA A 95 4.15 1.30 -5.83
CA ALA A 95 3.45 2.46 -6.36
C ALA A 95 3.64 2.64 -7.88
N VAL A 96 4.84 2.37 -8.39
CA VAL A 96 5.09 2.39 -9.85
C VAL A 96 4.33 1.27 -10.55
N LEU A 97 4.29 0.07 -9.98
CA LEU A 97 3.51 -1.04 -10.56
C LEU A 97 2.00 -0.77 -10.53
N MET A 98 1.49 0.00 -9.55
CA MET A 98 0.08 0.42 -9.49
C MET A 98 -0.35 1.29 -10.67
N ILE A 99 0.56 1.88 -11.42
CA ILE A 99 0.25 2.59 -12.66
C ILE A 99 -0.47 1.69 -13.67
N SER A 100 -0.25 0.37 -13.60
CA SER A 100 -0.96 -0.62 -14.42
C SER A 100 -2.48 -0.51 -14.34
N ILE A 101 -3.03 -0.13 -13.18
CA ILE A 101 -4.48 0.06 -12.98
C ILE A 101 -5.03 1.19 -13.87
N GLY A 102 -4.25 2.26 -14.08
CA GLY A 102 -4.64 3.36 -14.96
C GLY A 102 -4.87 2.92 -16.42
N PHE A 103 -4.14 1.89 -16.87
CA PHE A 103 -4.26 1.35 -18.23
C PHE A 103 -5.48 0.44 -18.43
N VAL A 104 -6.15 0.01 -17.36
CA VAL A 104 -7.37 -0.83 -17.44
C VAL A 104 -8.46 -0.14 -18.25
N SER A 105 -8.60 1.17 -18.10
CA SER A 105 -9.66 1.95 -18.78
C SER A 105 -9.48 2.11 -20.28
N ILE A 106 -8.28 1.91 -20.80
CA ILE A 106 -7.97 2.09 -22.23
C ILE A 106 -7.90 0.78 -22.99
N THR A 107 -7.89 -0.37 -22.29
CA THR A 107 -7.92 -1.68 -22.97
C THR A 107 -9.36 -2.09 -23.30
N THR A 108 -9.53 -2.72 -24.44
CA THR A 108 -10.80 -3.30 -24.90
C THR A 108 -10.87 -4.81 -24.67
N ASN A 109 -9.73 -5.43 -24.31
CA ASN A 109 -9.65 -6.87 -24.09
C ASN A 109 -9.83 -7.18 -22.58
N PRO A 110 -10.87 -7.93 -22.18
CA PRO A 110 -11.15 -8.24 -20.80
C PRO A 110 -10.04 -9.04 -20.10
N TYR A 111 -9.34 -9.90 -20.83
CA TYR A 111 -8.24 -10.68 -20.25
C TYR A 111 -7.00 -9.82 -19.98
N VAL A 112 -6.75 -8.83 -20.83
CA VAL A 112 -5.70 -7.81 -20.59
C VAL A 112 -6.09 -6.97 -19.39
N ALA A 113 -7.36 -6.59 -19.24
CA ALA A 113 -7.86 -5.88 -18.07
C ALA A 113 -7.62 -6.69 -16.76
N ILE A 114 -7.94 -7.98 -16.78
CA ILE A 114 -7.70 -8.89 -15.63
C ILE A 114 -6.20 -9.01 -15.33
N ALA A 115 -5.35 -9.10 -16.34
CA ALA A 115 -3.90 -9.14 -16.16
C ALA A 115 -3.36 -7.84 -15.53
N LEU A 116 -3.81 -6.68 -16.01
CA LEU A 116 -3.46 -5.37 -15.44
C LEU A 116 -3.95 -5.24 -13.98
N MET A 117 -5.16 -5.69 -13.69
CA MET A 117 -5.70 -5.73 -12.34
C MET A 117 -4.93 -6.72 -11.44
N SER A 118 -4.40 -7.82 -12.00
CA SER A 118 -3.56 -8.76 -11.27
C SER A 118 -2.21 -8.13 -10.90
N ILE A 119 -1.60 -7.38 -11.82
CA ILE A 119 -0.41 -6.58 -11.50
C ILE A 119 -0.74 -5.54 -10.42
N GLY A 120 -1.88 -4.88 -10.51
CA GLY A 120 -2.36 -3.95 -9.49
C GLY A 120 -2.57 -4.61 -8.12
N GLY A 121 -3.17 -5.79 -8.07
CA GLY A 121 -3.35 -6.56 -6.83
C GLY A 121 -2.01 -6.93 -6.18
N PHE A 122 -1.07 -7.45 -6.98
CA PHE A 122 0.30 -7.71 -6.55
C PHE A 122 0.97 -6.45 -6.00
N ALA A 123 0.91 -5.36 -6.75
CA ALA A 123 1.49 -4.08 -6.38
C ALA A 123 0.89 -3.53 -5.08
N HIS A 124 -0.44 -3.52 -4.97
CA HIS A 124 -1.13 -3.04 -3.78
C HIS A 124 -0.71 -3.81 -2.53
N GLN A 125 -0.67 -5.13 -2.56
CA GLN A 125 -0.28 -5.91 -1.40
C GLN A 125 1.22 -5.80 -1.08
N THR A 126 2.07 -5.61 -2.09
CA THR A 126 3.49 -5.30 -1.88
C THR A 126 3.64 -4.02 -1.05
N LEU A 127 3.00 -2.93 -1.44
CA LEU A 127 3.09 -1.66 -0.72
C LEU A 127 2.33 -1.66 0.61
N SER A 128 1.19 -2.33 0.69
CA SER A 128 0.39 -2.44 1.93
C SER A 128 1.16 -3.16 3.03
N THR A 129 1.79 -4.30 2.73
CA THR A 129 2.64 -5.04 3.68
C THR A 129 3.77 -4.16 4.20
N VAL A 130 4.41 -3.41 3.32
CA VAL A 130 5.52 -2.54 3.67
C VAL A 130 5.07 -1.42 4.61
N VAL A 131 3.99 -0.72 4.30
CA VAL A 131 3.54 0.42 5.12
C VAL A 131 2.97 -0.04 6.47
N ILE A 132 2.36 -1.22 6.54
CA ILE A 132 1.90 -1.80 7.81
C ILE A 132 3.09 -2.11 8.72
N THR A 133 4.14 -2.74 8.17
CA THR A 133 5.34 -3.10 8.95
C THR A 133 6.13 -1.86 9.41
N MET A 134 6.09 -0.75 8.66
CA MET A 134 6.70 0.52 9.09
C MET A 134 6.16 1.03 10.43
N SER A 135 4.96 0.65 10.84
CA SER A 135 4.44 1.00 12.15
C SER A 135 5.31 0.41 13.28
N ALA A 136 5.84 -0.78 13.10
CA ALA A 136 6.75 -1.40 14.06
C ALA A 136 8.17 -0.83 14.00
N ASP A 137 8.61 -0.39 12.81
CA ASP A 137 9.95 0.15 12.61
C ASP A 137 10.09 1.60 13.13
N LEU A 138 8.99 2.37 13.12
CA LEU A 138 8.97 3.80 13.42
C LEU A 138 8.53 4.15 14.86
N PHE A 139 7.85 3.23 15.53
CA PHE A 139 7.23 3.50 16.82
C PHE A 139 7.69 2.53 17.91
N LYS A 140 7.60 2.98 19.16
CA LYS A 140 7.96 2.14 20.31
C LYS A 140 7.01 0.94 20.41
N LYS A 141 7.51 -0.19 20.91
CA LYS A 141 6.76 -1.45 21.05
C LYS A 141 5.36 -1.29 21.70
N ASN A 142 5.23 -0.40 22.67
CA ASN A 142 3.96 -0.12 23.34
C ASN A 142 3.02 0.79 22.53
N GLU A 143 3.48 1.42 21.46
CA GLU A 143 2.71 2.32 20.59
C GLU A 143 2.21 1.63 19.33
N VAL A 144 2.90 0.58 18.86
CA VAL A 144 2.68 -0.06 17.55
C VAL A 144 1.22 -0.45 17.33
N ALA A 145 0.59 -1.10 18.31
CA ALA A 145 -0.80 -1.55 18.17
C ALA A 145 -1.77 -0.36 18.00
N THR A 146 -1.55 0.74 18.73
CA THR A 146 -2.41 1.94 18.63
C THR A 146 -2.17 2.65 17.30
N VAL A 147 -0.91 2.79 16.86
CA VAL A 147 -0.57 3.38 15.57
C VAL A 147 -1.16 2.57 14.42
N ALA A 148 -0.96 1.26 14.43
CA ALA A 148 -1.49 0.36 13.40
C ALA A 148 -3.03 0.41 13.33
N GLY A 149 -3.71 0.45 14.48
CA GLY A 149 -5.16 0.57 14.54
C GLY A 149 -5.68 1.90 14.00
N LEU A 150 -5.08 3.02 14.40
CA LEU A 150 -5.48 4.35 13.91
C LEU A 150 -5.17 4.54 12.42
N ALA A 151 -4.00 4.11 11.97
CA ALA A 151 -3.65 4.15 10.55
C ALA A 151 -4.54 3.19 9.72
N GLY A 152 -4.93 2.04 10.29
CA GLY A 152 -5.91 1.14 9.71
C GLY A 152 -7.29 1.78 9.60
N SER A 153 -7.73 2.51 10.61
CA SER A 153 -8.99 3.27 10.55
C SER A 153 -8.96 4.32 9.43
N ALA A 154 -7.83 5.02 9.27
CA ALA A 154 -7.66 5.97 8.16
C ALA A 154 -7.74 5.27 6.80
N ALA A 155 -7.16 4.07 6.65
CA ALA A 155 -7.23 3.24 5.46
C ALA A 155 -8.69 2.90 5.09
N TRP A 156 -9.47 2.40 6.05
CA TRP A 156 -10.88 2.09 5.85
C TRP A 156 -11.73 3.32 5.53
N MET A 157 -11.42 4.47 6.14
CA MET A 157 -12.08 5.74 5.79
C MET A 157 -11.76 6.16 4.35
N GLY A 158 -10.52 6.00 3.90
CA GLY A 158 -10.13 6.25 2.51
C GLY A 158 -10.90 5.36 1.54
N GLN A 159 -10.93 4.06 1.82
CA GLN A 159 -11.68 3.09 1.03
C GLN A 159 -13.18 3.40 1.00
N LEU A 160 -13.80 3.69 2.14
CA LEU A 160 -15.21 4.04 2.23
C LEU A 160 -15.50 5.30 1.41
N SER A 161 -14.74 6.37 1.61
CA SER A 161 -14.94 7.63 0.89
C SER A 161 -14.84 7.42 -0.62
N PHE A 162 -13.80 6.73 -1.08
CA PHE A 162 -13.60 6.46 -2.51
C PHE A 162 -14.73 5.62 -3.11
N ASN A 163 -15.17 4.55 -2.40
CA ASN A 163 -16.28 3.72 -2.87
C ASN A 163 -17.60 4.48 -2.95
N LEU A 164 -17.87 5.39 -2.01
CA LEU A 164 -19.06 6.25 -2.05
C LEU A 164 -19.00 7.22 -3.23
N PHE A 165 -17.85 7.86 -3.48
CA PHE A 165 -17.65 8.73 -4.65
C PHE A 165 -17.81 7.94 -5.95
N MET A 166 -17.19 6.78 -6.04
CA MET A 166 -17.31 5.91 -7.21
C MET A 166 -18.77 5.47 -7.43
N GLY A 167 -19.48 5.05 -6.38
CA GLY A 167 -20.89 4.67 -6.46
C GLY A 167 -21.81 5.79 -6.93
N ALA A 168 -21.54 7.02 -6.50
CA ALA A 168 -22.33 8.19 -6.90
C ALA A 168 -22.05 8.66 -8.33
N LEU A 169 -20.84 8.50 -8.83
CA LEU A 169 -20.40 9.17 -10.06
C LEU A 169 -20.10 8.21 -11.22
N VAL A 170 -19.90 6.92 -10.98
CA VAL A 170 -19.47 5.97 -12.02
C VAL A 170 -20.48 5.88 -13.19
N ALA A 171 -21.77 6.06 -12.92
CA ALA A 171 -22.80 6.08 -13.95
C ALA A 171 -22.75 7.33 -14.85
N ILE A 172 -22.13 8.42 -14.36
CA ILE A 172 -22.05 9.71 -15.05
C ILE A 172 -20.73 9.84 -15.82
N ILE A 173 -19.60 9.52 -15.16
CA ILE A 173 -18.25 9.74 -15.71
C ILE A 173 -17.53 8.45 -16.10
N GLY A 174 -18.13 7.28 -15.87
CA GLY A 174 -17.52 5.98 -16.15
C GLY A 174 -16.45 5.56 -15.14
N TYR A 175 -15.82 4.42 -15.38
CA TYR A 175 -14.79 3.84 -14.52
C TYR A 175 -13.39 4.45 -14.73
N GLY A 176 -13.11 4.98 -15.93
CA GLY A 176 -11.79 5.46 -16.32
C GLY A 176 -11.14 6.44 -15.34
N PRO A 177 -11.81 7.55 -14.98
CA PRO A 177 -11.26 8.53 -14.05
C PRO A 177 -10.87 7.93 -12.68
N PHE A 178 -11.62 6.94 -12.20
CA PHE A 178 -11.35 6.27 -10.92
C PHE A 178 -10.09 5.39 -11.01
N PHE A 179 -9.90 4.64 -12.09
CA PHE A 179 -8.69 3.84 -12.29
C PHE A 179 -7.44 4.73 -12.42
N ILE A 180 -7.56 5.87 -13.10
CA ILE A 180 -6.48 6.85 -13.18
C ILE A 180 -6.18 7.44 -11.78
N ALA A 181 -7.19 7.80 -11.02
CA ALA A 181 -7.01 8.31 -9.66
C ALA A 181 -6.28 7.30 -8.77
N LEU A 182 -6.68 6.01 -8.80
CA LEU A 182 -6.02 4.94 -8.06
C LEU A 182 -4.55 4.78 -8.44
N SER A 183 -4.23 4.85 -9.74
CA SER A 183 -2.85 4.75 -10.20
C SER A 183 -1.94 5.88 -9.71
N LEU A 184 -2.51 7.03 -9.39
CA LEU A 184 -1.78 8.21 -8.90
C LEU A 184 -1.71 8.26 -7.37
N PHE A 185 -2.69 7.73 -6.66
CA PHE A 185 -2.75 7.80 -5.20
C PHE A 185 -1.54 7.18 -4.52
N ASP A 186 -1.05 6.05 -5.02
CA ASP A 186 0.10 5.38 -4.45
C ASP A 186 1.42 6.10 -4.76
N ILE A 187 1.51 6.79 -5.89
CA ILE A 187 2.64 7.68 -6.19
C ILE A 187 2.67 8.84 -5.20
N ILE A 188 1.51 9.46 -4.93
CA ILE A 188 1.40 10.51 -3.90
C ILE A 188 1.77 9.94 -2.53
N GLY A 189 1.31 8.74 -2.19
CA GLY A 189 1.68 8.02 -0.98
C GLY A 189 3.19 7.80 -0.86
N ALA A 190 3.85 7.40 -1.95
CA ALA A 190 5.31 7.27 -1.98
C ALA A 190 6.01 8.60 -1.70
N ILE A 191 5.58 9.68 -2.34
CA ILE A 191 6.12 11.03 -2.10
C ILE A 191 5.95 11.42 -0.62
N ILE A 192 4.78 11.17 -0.04
CA ILE A 192 4.51 11.44 1.38
C ILE A 192 5.46 10.67 2.29
N LEU A 193 5.70 9.39 2.02
CA LEU A 193 6.65 8.58 2.81
C LEU A 193 8.08 9.13 2.72
N TRP A 194 8.50 9.57 1.53
CA TRP A 194 9.85 10.14 1.36
C TRP A 194 10.01 11.50 2.04
N VAL A 195 8.98 12.34 2.00
CA VAL A 195 9.02 13.72 2.53
C VAL A 195 8.76 13.76 4.03
N LEU A 196 7.74 13.03 4.52
CA LEU A 196 7.26 13.19 5.90
C LEU A 196 7.95 12.27 6.91
N ILE A 197 8.39 11.06 6.54
CA ILE A 197 9.01 10.18 7.52
C ILE A 197 10.40 10.68 7.91
N LYS A 198 10.62 10.79 9.21
CA LYS A 198 11.94 10.99 9.80
C LYS A 198 12.50 9.64 10.22
N ASP A 199 13.67 9.28 9.65
CA ASP A 199 14.35 8.04 9.95
C ASP A 199 15.04 8.13 11.32
N PRO A 200 14.66 7.31 12.31
CA PRO A 200 15.27 7.33 13.63
C PRO A 200 16.71 6.81 13.62
N GLU A 201 17.08 5.94 12.69
CA GLU A 201 18.45 5.39 12.58
C GLU A 201 19.49 6.44 12.19
N LYS A 202 19.09 7.51 11.50
CA LYS A 202 20.00 8.63 11.17
C LYS A 202 20.43 9.46 12.38
N HIS A 203 19.73 9.33 13.51
CA HIS A 203 20.00 10.11 14.73
C HIS A 203 20.76 9.30 15.79
N HIS A 204 20.90 7.99 15.63
CA HIS A 204 21.74 7.16 16.47
C HIS A 204 22.71 6.41 15.53
N PRO A 205 24.00 6.80 15.51
CA PRO A 205 25.02 5.97 14.85
C PRO A 205 24.97 4.58 15.50
N PRO A 206 25.24 3.49 14.72
CA PRO A 206 25.27 2.14 15.27
C PRO A 206 26.17 2.15 16.48
N MET A 207 25.71 1.58 17.59
CA MET A 207 26.56 1.34 18.76
C MET A 207 27.68 0.40 18.30
N THR A 208 28.79 0.99 17.87
CA THR A 208 30.03 0.27 17.67
C THR A 208 30.28 -0.49 18.96
N GLU A 209 30.48 -1.79 18.82
CA GLU A 209 30.83 -2.76 19.84
C GLU A 209 31.64 -2.11 20.97
N GLN A 210 31.04 -2.00 22.14
CA GLN A 210 31.83 -1.72 23.33
C GLN A 210 32.76 -2.91 23.52
N PRO A 211 34.10 -2.70 23.57
CA PRO A 211 35.00 -3.78 23.85
C PRO A 211 34.60 -4.37 25.20
N LEU A 212 34.35 -5.68 25.24
CA LEU A 212 34.17 -6.44 26.47
C LEU A 212 35.26 -6.02 27.45
N ALA A 213 34.87 -5.24 28.47
CA ALA A 213 35.75 -4.93 29.57
C ALA A 213 36.19 -6.25 30.20
N SER A 214 37.49 -6.58 30.02
CA SER A 214 38.12 -7.73 30.64
C SER A 214 38.05 -7.53 32.16
N HIS A 215 37.16 -8.21 32.82
CA HIS A 215 37.27 -8.43 34.25
C HIS A 215 38.46 -9.35 34.51
N ARG A 216 39.55 -8.74 35.00
CA ARG A 216 40.59 -9.43 35.77
C ARG A 216 40.21 -9.40 37.25
#